data_624713259d5bac9ac3cd963ce3a6b6ad
#
_entry.id   624713259d5bac9ac3cd963ce3a6b6ad
#
_cell.length_a   1.000
_cell.length_b   1.000
_cell.length_c   1.000
_cell.angle_alpha   90.00
_cell.angle_beta   90.00
_cell.angle_gamma   90.00
#
_symmetry.space_group_name_H-M   'P 1'
#
loop_
_entity.id
_entity.type
_entity.pdbx_description
1 polymer ?
#
loop_
_entity_poly.entity_id
_entity_poly.type
_entity_poly.pdbx_seq_one_letter_code
_entity_poly.pdbx_strand_id
1 'polypeptide(L)' 'MLINVYVEYNCLRNTFTYSCDCHVEVGCRVRVEFNNRTLVGFVEEVDVESDFKNIKPVIEVIDEKPLLNN' A
#
# COMPACT_ATOMS: atom_id res chain seq x y z
N MET A 1 4.60 10.31 -3.03
CA MET A 1 3.14 10.31 -3.18
C MET A 1 2.48 9.47 -2.12
N LEU A 2 1.22 9.72 -1.85
CA LEU A 2 0.44 8.90 -0.94
C LEU A 2 -0.37 7.89 -1.74
N ILE A 3 -0.46 6.68 -1.21
CA ILE A 3 -1.20 5.60 -1.86
C ILE A 3 -2.10 4.93 -0.84
N ASN A 4 -3.22 4.39 -1.31
CA ASN A 4 -4.08 3.56 -0.49
C ASN A 4 -3.75 2.11 -0.76
N VAL A 5 -3.49 1.36 0.30
CA VAL A 5 -3.08 -0.04 0.23
C VAL A 5 -4.10 -0.89 0.95
N TYR A 6 -4.63 -1.88 0.24
CA TYR A 6 -5.53 -2.87 0.81
C TYR A 6 -4.70 -3.94 1.52
N VAL A 7 -4.99 -4.15 2.78
CA VAL A 7 -4.33 -5.20 3.57
C VAL A 7 -5.38 -6.12 4.19
N GLU A 8 -5.00 -7.37 4.36
CA GLU A 8 -5.82 -8.35 5.04
C GLU A 8 -5.01 -8.90 6.21
N TYR A 9 -5.53 -8.76 7.40
CA TYR A 9 -4.87 -9.21 8.61
C TYR A 9 -5.93 -9.75 9.57
N ASN A 10 -5.76 -11.01 9.97
CA ASN A 10 -6.60 -11.64 10.96
C ASN A 10 -8.09 -11.51 10.63
N CYS A 11 -8.45 -11.82 9.38
CA CYS A 11 -9.80 -11.73 8.82
C CYS A 11 -10.36 -10.30 8.71
N LEU A 12 -9.58 -9.29 9.06
CA LEU A 12 -9.94 -7.90 8.83
C LEU A 12 -9.40 -7.47 7.48
N ARG A 13 -10.25 -6.82 6.71
CA ARG A 13 -9.91 -6.32 5.38
C ARG A 13 -10.09 -4.82 5.41
N ASN A 14 -9.01 -4.09 5.24
CA ASN A 14 -9.06 -2.64 5.32
C ASN A 14 -8.07 -2.02 4.35
N THR A 15 -8.36 -0.77 4.02
CA THR A 15 -7.48 0.04 3.19
C THR A 15 -6.88 1.13 4.08
N PHE A 16 -5.56 1.27 4.02
CA PHE A 16 -4.84 2.28 4.79
C PHE A 16 -3.96 3.09 3.84
N THR A 17 -3.67 4.31 4.24
CA THR A 17 -2.82 5.21 3.46
C THR A 17 -1.38 5.10 3.90
N TYR A 18 -0.48 4.96 2.93
CA TYR A 18 0.96 4.93 3.14
C TYR A 18 1.65 5.89 2.18
N SER A 19 2.86 6.31 2.53
CA SER A 19 3.67 7.10 1.61
C SER A 19 4.56 6.17 0.78
N CYS A 20 4.80 6.56 -0.46
CA CYS A 20 5.64 5.78 -1.36
C CYS A 20 6.49 6.73 -2.19
N ASP A 21 7.81 6.52 -2.15
CA ASP A 21 8.73 7.35 -2.91
C ASP A 21 8.93 6.84 -4.35
N CYS A 22 8.52 5.61 -4.59
CA CYS A 22 8.66 4.98 -5.89
C CYS A 22 7.36 5.10 -6.68
N HIS A 23 7.47 5.03 -7.99
CA HIS A 23 6.28 4.96 -8.83
C HIS A 23 5.63 3.58 -8.67
N VAL A 24 4.34 3.55 -8.36
CA VAL A 24 3.56 2.32 -8.29
C VAL A 24 2.24 2.53 -9.01
N GLU A 25 1.63 1.44 -9.40
CA GLU A 25 0.33 1.45 -10.06
C GLU A 25 -0.67 0.62 -9.26
N VAL A 26 -1.95 0.88 -9.48
CA VAL A 26 -3.03 0.08 -8.87
C VAL A 26 -2.83 -1.37 -9.26
N GLY A 27 -2.90 -2.26 -8.27
CA GLY A 27 -2.70 -3.69 -8.46
C GLY A 27 -1.30 -4.17 -8.11
N CYS A 28 -0.34 -3.27 -7.91
CA CYS A 28 0.99 -3.65 -7.44
C CYS A 28 0.94 -4.15 -6.01
N ARG A 29 1.80 -5.10 -5.70
CA ARG A 29 1.96 -5.54 -4.31
C ARG A 29 3.06 -4.73 -3.65
N VAL A 30 2.83 -4.36 -2.40
CA VAL A 30 3.80 -3.64 -1.59
C VAL A 30 3.88 -4.29 -0.22
N ARG A 31 5.02 -4.10 0.43
CA ARG A 31 5.20 -4.56 1.80
C ARG A 31 5.09 -3.37 2.72
N VAL A 32 4.23 -3.47 3.72
CA VAL A 32 3.95 -2.38 4.65
C VAL A 32 3.99 -2.88 6.08
N GLU A 33 4.22 -1.96 7.01
CA GLU A 33 4.12 -2.25 8.42
C GLU A 33 2.70 -1.96 8.88
N PHE A 34 2.11 -2.94 9.56
CA PHE A 34 0.79 -2.80 10.14
C PHE A 34 0.78 -3.51 11.49
N ASN A 35 0.45 -2.75 12.54
CA ASN A 35 0.29 -3.32 13.89
C ASN A 35 1.54 -4.07 14.35
N ASN A 36 2.72 -3.49 14.10
CA ASN A 36 4.05 -4.05 14.41
C ASN A 36 4.36 -5.33 13.64
N ARG A 37 3.70 -5.55 12.52
CA ARG A 37 3.95 -6.69 11.65
C ARG A 37 4.20 -6.19 10.24
N THR A 38 4.93 -6.99 9.48
CA THR A 38 5.14 -6.71 8.06
C THR A 38 4.15 -7.52 7.25
N LEU A 39 3.33 -6.84 6.47
CA LEU A 39 2.29 -7.47 5.66
C LEU A 39 2.46 -7.09 4.21
N VAL A 40 1.96 -7.94 3.32
CA VAL A 40 1.87 -7.66 1.90
C VAL A 40 0.46 -7.14 1.62
N GLY A 41 0.38 -5.99 0.97
CA GLY A 41 -0.88 -5.40 0.57
C GLY A 41 -0.89 -5.10 -0.92
N PHE A 42 -2.05 -4.71 -1.42
CA PHE A 42 -2.23 -4.34 -2.83
C PHE A 42 -2.56 -2.87 -2.92
N VAL A 43 -1.95 -2.18 -3.87
CA VAL A 43 -2.25 -0.77 -4.11
C VAL A 43 -3.65 -0.65 -4.72
N GLU A 44 -4.53 0.06 -4.05
CA GLU A 44 -5.90 0.31 -4.55
C GLU A 44 -6.03 1.66 -5.24
N GLU A 45 -5.32 2.67 -4.74
CA GLU A 45 -5.34 4.01 -5.32
C GLU A 45 -3.95 4.64 -5.19
N VAL A 46 -3.63 5.50 -6.13
CA VAL A 46 -2.38 6.27 -6.12
C VAL A 46 -2.69 7.75 -6.11
N ASP A 47 -1.71 8.55 -5.71
CA ASP A 47 -1.82 10.02 -5.65
C ASP A 47 -3.03 10.48 -4.85
N VAL A 48 -3.26 9.83 -3.71
CA VAL A 48 -4.37 10.21 -2.82
C VAL A 48 -3.94 11.34 -1.89
N GLU A 49 -4.93 12.04 -1.35
CA GLU A 49 -4.70 13.08 -0.35
C GLU A 49 -5.15 12.55 1.00
N SER A 50 -4.44 12.97 2.05
CA SER A 50 -4.79 12.55 3.40
C SER A 50 -4.43 13.66 4.38
N ASP A 51 -5.28 13.85 5.37
CA ASP A 51 -5.06 14.79 6.45
C ASP A 51 -4.30 14.16 7.63
N PHE A 52 -4.00 12.88 7.54
CA PHE A 52 -3.25 12.21 8.60
C PHE A 52 -1.81 12.70 8.65
N LYS A 53 -1.34 13.00 9.86
CA LYS A 53 0.01 13.52 10.05
C LYS A 53 1.07 12.43 10.18
N ASN A 54 0.66 11.24 10.59
CA ASN A 54 1.58 10.13 10.86
C ASN A 54 1.38 9.01 9.85
N ILE A 55 1.72 9.29 8.61
CA ILE A 55 1.63 8.30 7.54
C ILE A 55 2.97 7.56 7.48
N LYS A 56 2.91 6.23 7.58
CA LYS A 56 4.09 5.40 7.50
C LYS A 56 4.46 5.16 6.04
N PRO A 57 5.76 5.00 5.75
CA PRO A 57 6.19 4.69 4.39
C PRO A 57 5.98 3.21 4.07
N VAL A 58 5.85 2.92 2.78
CA VAL A 58 5.92 1.56 2.27
C VAL A 58 7.34 1.04 2.52
N ILE A 59 7.46 -0.20 3.01
CA ILE A 59 8.76 -0.80 3.27
C ILE A 59 9.44 -1.19 1.95
N GLU A 60 8.67 -1.79 1.05
CA GLU A 60 9.23 -2.32 -0.19
C GLU A 60 8.12 -2.40 -1.25
N VAL A 61 8.48 -2.11 -2.49
CA VAL A 61 7.58 -2.34 -3.62
C VAL A 61 7.97 -3.70 -4.20
N ILE A 62 7.04 -4.66 -4.15
CA ILE A 62 7.30 -6.02 -4.60
C ILE A 62 7.20 -6.13 -6.12
N ASP A 63 6.16 -5.52 -6.69
CA ASP A 63 5.92 -5.58 -8.13
C ASP A 63 6.19 -4.22 -8.75
N GLU A 64 6.97 -4.19 -9.82
CA GLU A 64 7.16 -2.96 -10.60
C GLU A 64 5.94 -2.63 -11.44
N LYS A 65 5.19 -3.66 -11.80
CA LYS A 65 3.97 -3.53 -12.59
C LYS A 65 2.88 -4.39 -11.99
N PRO A 66 1.61 -4.03 -12.21
CA PRO A 66 0.50 -4.84 -11.69
C PRO A 66 0.58 -6.28 -12.18
N LEU A 67 0.20 -7.21 -11.30
CA LEU A 67 0.14 -8.63 -11.65
C LEU A 67 -1.00 -8.94 -12.61
N LEU A 68 -2.05 -8.12 -12.58
CA LEU A 68 -3.22 -8.34 -13.41
C LEU A 68 -2.97 -7.76 -14.78
N ASN A 69 -2.88 -8.63 -15.76
CA ASN A 69 -2.79 -8.24 -17.17
C ASN A 69 -4.13 -8.44 -17.82
N ASN A 70 -4.57 -7.41 -18.49
CA ASN A 70 -5.75 -7.52 -19.33
C ASN A 70 -5.35 -7.88 -20.74
#